data_b560b64ecff4c27daea7c22cfa8f1f57
#
_entry.id   b560b64ecff4c27daea7c22cfa8f1f57
#
_cell.length_a   1.000
_cell.length_b   1.000
_cell.length_c   1.000
_cell.angle_alpha   90.00
_cell.angle_beta   90.00
_cell.angle_gamma   90.00
#
_symmetry.space_group_name_H-M   'P 1'
#
loop_
_entity.id
_entity.type
_entity.pdbx_description
1 polymer ?
#
loop_
_entity_poly.entity_id
_entity_poly.type
_entity_poly.pdbx_seq_one_letter_code
_entity_poly.pdbx_strand_id
1 'polypeptide(L)'
;FGTVFAGGVHDFISGLLSERNDGASISEIVGKYLGDTMRHIMRGFSVILLILVGVAFTTGPAGLLTKITTQSFNFWLVVLLIYYFIATFLPIDKVIGKLYPFFGFCLIFMAVGVGTMLFAKGYTIPEISFTNMHPKGTPIWPIMFITVACGAISGFHSTQSPLMARCIKSERECHKIFYGAMVCEGIIAL
;
A
#
# COMPACT_ATOMS: atom_id res chain seq x y z
N PHE A 1 5.80 8.94 -12.19
CA PHE A 1 5.15 10.27 -12.26
C PHE A 1 3.98 10.37 -11.29
N GLY A 2 2.96 9.48 -11.37
CA GLY A 2 1.80 9.51 -10.49
C GLY A 2 2.13 9.46 -9.00
N THR A 3 3.10 8.68 -8.61
CA THR A 3 3.56 8.55 -7.22
C THR A 3 4.14 9.86 -6.69
N VAL A 4 4.95 10.56 -7.48
CA VAL A 4 5.59 11.82 -7.07
C VAL A 4 4.59 12.97 -7.03
N PHE A 5 3.80 13.14 -8.11
CA PHE A 5 2.94 14.32 -8.25
C PHE A 5 1.57 14.19 -7.58
N ALA A 6 1.04 12.98 -7.47
CA ALA A 6 -0.27 12.74 -6.88
C ALA A 6 -0.18 11.99 -5.56
N GLY A 7 0.45 10.81 -5.54
CA GLY A 7 0.52 9.95 -4.36
C GLY A 7 1.26 10.59 -3.18
N GLY A 8 2.45 11.12 -3.42
CA GLY A 8 3.24 11.78 -2.38
C GLY A 8 2.53 13.00 -1.79
N VAL A 9 1.86 13.80 -2.62
CA VAL A 9 1.05 14.94 -2.14
C VAL A 9 -0.15 14.46 -1.34
N HIS A 10 -0.87 13.44 -1.83
CA HIS A 10 -2.01 12.84 -1.13
C HIS A 10 -1.60 12.33 0.25
N ASP A 11 -0.54 11.55 0.34
CA ASP A 11 -0.09 10.96 1.60
C ASP A 11 0.46 12.00 2.57
N PHE A 12 1.21 12.97 2.05
CA PHE A 12 1.69 14.09 2.87
C PHE A 12 0.54 14.88 3.48
N ILE A 13 -0.47 15.25 2.69
CA ILE A 13 -1.60 16.04 3.18
C ILE A 13 -2.44 15.23 4.17
N SER A 14 -2.73 13.95 3.86
CA SER A 14 -3.51 13.10 4.76
C SER A 14 -2.80 12.84 6.08
N GLY A 15 -1.48 12.61 6.05
CA GLY A 15 -0.66 12.44 7.23
C GLY A 15 -0.54 13.69 8.08
N LEU A 16 -0.29 14.85 7.43
CA LEU A 16 -0.20 16.15 8.10
C LEU A 16 -1.53 16.55 8.76
N LEU A 17 -2.65 16.34 8.05
CA LEU A 17 -3.98 16.61 8.63
C LEU A 17 -4.28 15.70 9.82
N SER A 18 -3.87 14.45 9.76
CA SER A 18 -4.04 13.51 10.85
C SER A 18 -3.17 13.90 12.06
N GLU A 19 -1.91 14.26 11.84
CA GLU A 19 -0.99 14.70 12.89
C GLU A 19 -1.52 15.96 13.59
N ARG A 20 -1.97 16.96 12.84
CA ARG A 20 -2.57 18.20 13.38
C ARG A 20 -3.91 18.00 14.10
N ASN A 21 -4.52 16.83 13.97
CA ASN A 21 -5.74 16.44 14.65
C ASN A 21 -5.51 15.23 15.58
N ASP A 22 -4.37 15.17 16.25
CA ASP A 22 -4.01 14.15 17.26
C ASP A 22 -4.13 12.70 16.75
N GLY A 23 -3.78 12.47 15.49
CA GLY A 23 -3.88 11.16 14.87
C GLY A 23 -5.31 10.73 14.55
N ALA A 24 -6.21 11.69 14.32
CA ALA A 24 -7.60 11.42 13.95
C ALA A 24 -7.69 10.66 12.62
N SER A 25 -8.67 9.75 12.52
CA SER A 25 -8.96 9.04 11.29
C SER A 25 -9.47 9.97 10.19
N ILE A 26 -9.30 9.58 8.93
CA ILE A 26 -9.81 10.39 7.80
C ILE A 26 -11.32 10.64 7.93
N SER A 27 -12.10 9.69 8.41
CA SER A 27 -13.53 9.88 8.62
C SER A 27 -13.85 10.92 9.70
N GLU A 28 -13.03 11.03 10.72
CA GLU A 28 -13.17 12.05 11.77
C GLU A 28 -12.78 13.44 11.25
N ILE A 29 -11.70 13.52 10.48
CA ILE A 29 -11.27 14.75 9.83
C ILE A 29 -12.34 15.25 8.86
N VAL A 30 -12.87 14.36 8.01
CA VAL A 30 -13.99 14.69 7.12
C VAL A 30 -15.20 15.17 7.91
N GLY A 31 -15.53 14.54 9.04
CA GLY A 31 -16.61 14.97 9.92
C GLY A 31 -16.40 16.36 10.50
N LYS A 32 -15.16 16.70 10.85
CA LYS A 32 -14.81 18.02 11.41
C LYS A 32 -14.99 19.15 10.40
N TYR A 33 -14.66 18.92 9.13
CA TYR A 33 -14.66 19.97 8.09
C TYR A 33 -15.92 19.94 7.20
N LEU A 34 -16.53 18.78 6.98
CA LEU A 34 -17.65 18.60 6.04
C LEU A 34 -18.96 18.19 6.74
N GLY A 35 -18.93 18.01 8.05
CA GLY A 35 -20.10 17.68 8.86
C GLY A 35 -20.37 16.20 9.05
N ASP A 36 -21.34 15.88 9.94
CA ASP A 36 -21.57 14.52 10.41
C ASP A 36 -22.10 13.56 9.33
N THR A 37 -22.88 14.05 8.40
CA THR A 37 -23.38 13.22 7.28
C THR A 37 -22.22 12.67 6.46
N MET A 38 -21.23 13.50 6.12
CA MET A 38 -20.04 13.08 5.38
C MET A 38 -19.15 12.15 6.21
N ARG A 39 -19.09 12.34 7.54
CA ARG A 39 -18.41 11.39 8.45
C ARG A 39 -18.97 9.98 8.32
N HIS A 40 -20.30 9.82 8.35
CA HIS A 40 -20.94 8.51 8.26
C HIS A 40 -20.74 7.85 6.88
N ILE A 41 -20.86 8.63 5.80
CA ILE A 41 -20.58 8.16 4.44
C ILE A 41 -19.13 7.68 4.35
N MET A 42 -18.18 8.48 4.83
CA MET A 42 -16.76 8.12 4.79
C MET A 42 -16.42 6.90 5.64
N ARG A 43 -17.07 6.72 6.80
CA ARG A 43 -16.94 5.51 7.61
C ARG A 43 -17.41 4.27 6.85
N GLY A 44 -18.59 4.32 6.25
CA GLY A 44 -19.12 3.23 5.44
C GLY A 44 -18.19 2.88 4.27
N PHE A 45 -17.72 3.89 3.55
CA PHE A 45 -16.75 3.72 2.47
C PHE A 45 -15.45 3.08 2.97
N SER A 46 -14.88 3.54 4.09
CA SER A 46 -13.66 3.00 4.66
C SER A 46 -13.81 1.54 5.08
N VAL A 47 -14.95 1.13 5.63
CA VAL A 47 -15.21 -0.27 5.98
C VAL A 47 -15.23 -1.16 4.74
N ILE A 48 -15.95 -0.75 3.69
CA ILE A 48 -16.00 -1.49 2.42
C ILE A 48 -14.60 -1.58 1.81
N LEU A 49 -13.87 -0.47 1.78
CA LEU A 49 -12.50 -0.43 1.27
C LEU A 49 -11.59 -1.41 2.02
N LEU A 50 -11.62 -1.40 3.36
CA LEU A 50 -10.77 -2.28 4.16
C LEU A 50 -11.12 -3.76 3.97
N ILE A 51 -12.40 -4.11 3.79
CA ILE A 51 -12.82 -5.47 3.47
C ILE A 51 -12.24 -5.90 2.11
N LEU A 52 -12.37 -5.06 1.07
CA LEU A 52 -11.85 -5.36 -0.26
C LEU A 52 -10.33 -5.49 -0.27
N VAL A 53 -9.63 -4.61 0.45
CA VAL A 53 -8.17 -4.69 0.63
C VAL A 53 -7.80 -5.99 1.36
N GLY A 54 -8.51 -6.34 2.42
CA GLY A 54 -8.30 -7.61 3.15
C GLY A 54 -8.45 -8.83 2.24
N VAL A 55 -9.45 -8.85 1.37
CA VAL A 55 -9.64 -9.91 0.37
C VAL A 55 -8.44 -9.95 -0.59
N ALA A 56 -8.00 -8.83 -1.13
CA ALA A 56 -6.87 -8.76 -2.06
C ALA A 56 -5.57 -9.27 -1.42
N PHE A 57 -5.27 -8.82 -0.19
CA PHE A 57 -4.08 -9.23 0.56
C PHE A 57 -4.16 -10.67 1.11
N THR A 58 -5.31 -11.31 1.09
CA THR A 58 -5.46 -12.73 1.42
C THR A 58 -5.33 -13.61 0.17
N THR A 59 -6.02 -13.24 -0.90
CA THR A 59 -6.06 -14.04 -2.13
C THR A 59 -4.75 -13.97 -2.93
N GLY A 60 -4.07 -12.82 -2.93
CA GLY A 60 -2.78 -12.64 -3.60
C GLY A 60 -1.71 -13.61 -3.11
N PRO A 61 -1.34 -13.57 -1.82
CA PRO A 61 -0.38 -14.49 -1.24
C PRO A 61 -0.82 -15.96 -1.33
N ALA A 62 -2.11 -16.28 -1.14
CA ALA A 62 -2.63 -17.63 -1.32
C ALA A 62 -2.37 -18.15 -2.74
N GLY A 63 -2.60 -17.33 -3.76
CA GLY A 63 -2.32 -17.67 -5.15
C GLY A 63 -0.83 -17.89 -5.44
N LEU A 64 0.05 -17.09 -4.83
CA LEU A 64 1.50 -17.27 -4.96
C LEU A 64 1.98 -18.56 -4.29
N LEU A 65 1.52 -18.82 -3.06
CA LEU A 65 1.88 -20.01 -2.30
C LEU A 65 1.41 -21.29 -3.00
N THR A 66 0.24 -21.26 -3.62
CA THR A 66 -0.27 -22.37 -4.44
C THR A 66 0.64 -22.69 -5.64
N LYS A 67 1.27 -21.67 -6.24
CA LYS A 67 2.21 -21.89 -7.36
C LYS A 67 3.56 -22.47 -6.93
N ILE A 68 3.97 -22.21 -5.69
CA ILE A 68 5.27 -22.65 -5.16
C ILE A 68 5.14 -24.00 -4.47
N THR A 69 3.96 -24.32 -3.95
CA THR A 69 3.70 -25.54 -3.18
C THR A 69 2.70 -26.44 -3.89
N THR A 70 2.64 -27.70 -3.49
CA THR A 70 1.68 -28.69 -4.01
C THR A 70 0.28 -28.59 -3.37
N GLN A 71 0.10 -27.67 -2.41
CA GLN A 71 -1.15 -27.52 -1.68
C GLN A 71 -2.18 -26.69 -2.45
N SER A 72 -3.47 -26.93 -2.17
CA SER A 72 -4.57 -26.22 -2.83
C SER A 72 -4.68 -24.77 -2.39
N PHE A 73 -5.28 -23.93 -3.24
CA PHE A 73 -5.57 -22.52 -2.94
C PHE A 73 -6.40 -22.34 -1.65
N ASN A 74 -7.42 -23.20 -1.46
CA ASN A 74 -8.28 -23.13 -0.28
C ASN A 74 -7.54 -23.44 1.02
N PHE A 75 -6.57 -24.34 0.97
CA PHE A 75 -5.70 -24.63 2.12
C PHE A 75 -4.93 -23.38 2.54
N TRP A 76 -4.25 -22.72 1.61
CA TRP A 76 -3.49 -21.50 1.90
C TRP A 76 -4.38 -20.32 2.32
N LEU A 77 -5.58 -20.22 1.74
CA LEU A 77 -6.54 -19.21 2.13
C LEU A 77 -6.95 -19.36 3.61
N VAL A 78 -7.26 -20.58 4.05
CA VAL A 78 -7.60 -20.86 5.46
C VAL A 78 -6.42 -20.59 6.38
N VAL A 79 -5.20 -21.01 6.02
CA VAL A 79 -3.99 -20.74 6.81
C VAL A 79 -3.75 -19.26 6.98
N LEU A 80 -3.90 -18.46 5.93
CA LEU A 80 -3.73 -17.01 5.99
C LEU A 80 -4.82 -16.34 6.81
N LEU A 81 -6.07 -16.79 6.73
CA LEU A 81 -7.14 -16.26 7.57
C LEU A 81 -6.90 -16.56 9.06
N ILE A 82 -6.44 -17.75 9.40
CA ILE A 82 -6.06 -18.11 10.77
C ILE A 82 -4.89 -17.24 11.24
N TYR A 83 -3.89 -17.05 10.38
CA TYR A 83 -2.75 -16.17 10.68
C TYR A 83 -3.21 -14.73 10.97
N TYR A 84 -4.07 -14.15 10.14
CA TYR A 84 -4.58 -12.79 10.38
C TYR A 84 -5.43 -12.69 11.64
N PHE A 85 -6.24 -13.73 11.91
CA PHE A 85 -7.02 -13.78 13.15
C PHE A 85 -6.10 -13.79 14.38
N ILE A 86 -5.07 -14.62 14.40
CA ILE A 86 -4.09 -14.66 15.49
C ILE A 86 -3.32 -13.34 15.58
N ALA A 87 -2.91 -12.78 14.44
CA ALA A 87 -2.18 -11.51 14.39
C ALA A 87 -2.98 -10.34 14.98
N THR A 88 -4.32 -10.39 14.91
CA THR A 88 -5.18 -9.37 15.50
C THR A 88 -5.08 -9.30 17.02
N PHE A 89 -4.73 -10.40 17.70
CA PHE A 89 -4.56 -10.45 19.15
C PHE A 89 -3.14 -10.11 19.61
N LEU A 90 -2.18 -10.04 18.70
CA LEU A 90 -0.81 -9.71 19.05
C LEU A 90 -0.65 -8.19 19.20
N PRO A 91 0.13 -7.71 20.19
CA PRO A 91 0.44 -6.30 20.32
C PRO A 91 1.30 -5.84 19.13
N ILE A 92 0.63 -5.23 18.18
CA ILE A 92 1.17 -4.81 16.88
C ILE A 92 2.47 -4.01 17.05
N ASP A 93 2.52 -3.07 18.00
CA ASP A 93 3.65 -2.17 18.21
C ASP A 93 4.96 -2.89 18.53
N LYS A 94 4.89 -3.98 19.29
CA LYS A 94 6.08 -4.73 19.71
C LYS A 94 6.58 -5.71 18.62
N VAL A 95 5.67 -6.33 17.91
CA VAL A 95 6.00 -7.32 16.87
C VAL A 95 6.44 -6.60 15.60
N ILE A 96 5.68 -5.59 15.17
CA ILE A 96 5.97 -4.81 13.98
C ILE A 96 7.30 -4.07 14.13
N GLY A 97 7.53 -3.37 15.23
CA GLY A 97 8.75 -2.60 15.43
C GLY A 97 10.06 -3.42 15.33
N LYS A 98 10.01 -4.73 15.59
CA LYS A 98 11.17 -5.61 15.47
C LYS A 98 11.27 -6.31 14.11
N LEU A 99 10.15 -6.69 13.52
CA LEU A 99 10.11 -7.46 12.28
C LEU A 99 10.17 -6.59 11.01
N TYR A 100 9.63 -5.38 11.05
CA TYR A 100 9.62 -4.48 9.89
C TYR A 100 10.99 -4.14 9.34
N PRO A 101 12.01 -3.83 10.16
CA PRO A 101 13.35 -3.59 9.63
C PRO A 101 13.93 -4.80 8.87
N PHE A 102 13.64 -6.02 9.36
CA PHE A 102 14.06 -7.24 8.67
C PHE A 102 13.34 -7.42 7.33
N PHE A 103 12.02 -7.22 7.29
CA PHE A 103 11.26 -7.28 6.03
C PHE A 103 11.66 -6.17 5.06
N GLY A 104 11.94 -4.97 5.56
CA GLY A 104 12.46 -3.87 4.76
C GLY A 104 13.81 -4.21 4.11
N PHE A 105 14.71 -4.82 4.88
CA PHE A 105 15.99 -5.32 4.34
C PHE A 105 15.79 -6.38 3.26
N CYS A 106 14.90 -7.37 3.50
CA CYS A 106 14.58 -8.39 2.52
C CYS A 106 13.98 -7.79 1.23
N LEU A 107 13.11 -6.79 1.36
CA LEU A 107 12.53 -6.07 0.22
C LEU A 107 13.59 -5.37 -0.63
N ILE A 108 14.49 -4.62 0.01
CA ILE A 108 15.59 -3.94 -0.68
C ILE A 108 16.51 -4.96 -1.35
N PHE A 109 16.86 -6.03 -0.64
CA PHE A 109 17.69 -7.11 -1.19
C PHE A 109 17.04 -7.75 -2.42
N MET A 110 15.75 -8.01 -2.35
CA MET A 110 14.98 -8.53 -3.49
C MET A 110 14.97 -7.55 -4.66
N ALA A 111 14.71 -6.27 -4.43
CA ALA A 111 14.67 -5.24 -5.47
C ALA A 111 16.04 -5.11 -6.17
N VAL A 112 17.12 -5.03 -5.40
CA VAL A 112 18.50 -5.00 -5.93
C VAL A 112 18.83 -6.29 -6.67
N GLY A 113 18.45 -7.46 -6.13
CA GLY A 113 18.68 -8.76 -6.74
C GLY A 113 17.97 -8.89 -8.08
N VAL A 114 16.69 -8.51 -8.16
CA VAL A 114 15.93 -8.54 -9.42
C VAL A 114 16.52 -7.56 -10.43
N GLY A 115 16.82 -6.31 -10.01
CA GLY A 115 17.42 -5.30 -10.87
C GLY A 115 18.76 -5.77 -11.45
N THR A 116 19.67 -6.27 -10.60
CA THR A 116 20.98 -6.78 -11.06
C THR A 116 20.84 -7.97 -12.00
N MET A 117 19.91 -8.88 -11.76
CA MET A 117 19.65 -10.04 -12.64
C MET A 117 19.08 -9.61 -13.99
N LEU A 118 18.25 -8.59 -14.07
CA LEU A 118 17.74 -8.04 -15.32
C LEU A 118 18.89 -7.51 -16.19
N PHE A 119 19.80 -6.73 -15.59
CA PHE A 119 20.98 -6.23 -16.30
C PHE A 119 21.95 -7.36 -16.69
N ALA A 120 22.21 -8.31 -15.78
CA ALA A 120 23.13 -9.41 -16.04
C ALA A 120 22.65 -10.36 -17.17
N LYS A 121 21.33 -10.52 -17.32
CA LYS A 121 20.73 -11.34 -18.39
C LYS A 121 20.55 -10.57 -19.70
N GLY A 122 20.90 -9.27 -19.74
CA GLY A 122 20.83 -8.46 -20.95
C GLY A 122 19.41 -8.22 -21.47
N TYR A 123 18.40 -8.21 -20.57
CA TYR A 123 17.07 -7.81 -20.98
C TYR A 123 17.06 -6.37 -21.45
N THR A 124 16.55 -6.13 -22.65
CA THR A 124 16.37 -4.78 -23.19
C THR A 124 15.24 -4.08 -22.48
N ILE A 125 15.50 -2.91 -21.92
CA ILE A 125 14.45 -2.05 -21.39
C ILE A 125 13.67 -1.50 -22.58
N PRO A 126 12.35 -1.76 -22.71
CA PRO A 126 11.57 -1.26 -23.83
C PRO A 126 11.50 0.27 -23.79
N GLU A 127 11.61 0.91 -24.94
CA GLU A 127 11.41 2.35 -25.05
C GLU A 127 9.96 2.73 -24.74
N ILE A 128 9.76 3.98 -24.32
CA ILE A 128 8.43 4.50 -24.03
C ILE A 128 7.60 4.46 -25.29
N SER A 129 6.55 3.65 -25.31
CA SER A 129 5.62 3.49 -26.42
C SER A 129 4.19 3.82 -25.97
N PHE A 130 3.46 4.52 -26.82
CA PHE A 130 2.03 4.77 -26.60
C PHE A 130 1.14 3.62 -27.09
N THR A 131 1.73 2.57 -27.61
CA THR A 131 1.01 1.36 -28.03
C THR A 131 0.80 0.43 -26.84
N ASN A 132 -0.30 -0.34 -26.88
CA ASN A 132 -0.58 -1.32 -25.85
C ASN A 132 0.40 -2.51 -25.94
N MET A 133 1.37 -2.56 -25.03
CA MET A 133 2.37 -3.64 -24.94
C MET A 133 1.95 -4.80 -24.03
N HIS A 134 0.69 -4.79 -23.53
CA HIS A 134 0.23 -5.84 -22.61
C HIS A 134 0.16 -7.20 -23.32
N PRO A 135 0.80 -8.28 -22.80
CA PRO A 135 0.90 -9.59 -23.48
C PRO A 135 -0.46 -10.24 -23.82
N LYS A 136 -1.49 -9.91 -23.03
CA LYS A 136 -2.87 -10.42 -23.23
C LYS A 136 -3.78 -9.44 -23.97
N GLY A 137 -3.26 -8.34 -24.50
CA GLY A 137 -4.05 -7.34 -25.22
C GLY A 137 -5.11 -6.64 -24.38
N THR A 138 -5.01 -6.66 -23.05
CA THR A 138 -5.96 -5.96 -22.17
C THR A 138 -5.95 -4.46 -22.46
N PRO A 139 -7.14 -3.83 -22.59
CA PRO A 139 -7.20 -2.41 -22.91
C PRO A 139 -6.57 -1.56 -21.81
N ILE A 140 -5.81 -0.53 -22.20
CA ILE A 140 -5.18 0.40 -21.25
C ILE A 140 -6.26 1.08 -20.40
N TRP A 141 -7.37 1.46 -21.00
CA TRP A 141 -8.53 2.05 -20.34
C TRP A 141 -9.63 0.99 -20.13
N PRO A 142 -10.22 0.80 -18.96
CA PRO A 142 -10.03 1.55 -17.67
C PRO A 142 -8.97 0.97 -16.73
N ILE A 143 -8.22 -0.08 -17.12
CA ILE A 143 -7.32 -0.83 -16.23
C ILE A 143 -6.21 0.05 -15.63
N MET A 144 -5.74 1.05 -16.38
CA MET A 144 -4.75 2.01 -15.90
C MET A 144 -5.23 2.74 -14.63
N PHE A 145 -6.52 3.06 -14.51
CA PHE A 145 -7.04 3.70 -13.29
C PHE A 145 -6.94 2.79 -12.07
N ILE A 146 -7.16 1.49 -12.24
CA ILE A 146 -7.02 0.51 -11.15
C ILE A 146 -5.56 0.46 -10.70
N THR A 147 -4.62 0.43 -11.64
CA THR A 147 -3.19 0.41 -11.33
C THR A 147 -2.73 1.69 -10.63
N VAL A 148 -3.17 2.85 -11.10
CA VAL A 148 -2.87 4.15 -10.49
C VAL A 148 -3.48 4.27 -9.10
N ALA A 149 -4.74 3.83 -8.93
CA ALA A 149 -5.41 3.85 -7.62
C ALA A 149 -4.80 2.86 -6.62
N CYS A 150 -4.22 1.76 -7.11
CA CYS A 150 -3.57 0.78 -6.23
C CYS A 150 -2.15 1.21 -5.81
N GLY A 151 -1.39 1.84 -6.70
CA GLY A 151 0.02 2.17 -6.49
C GLY A 151 0.30 3.63 -6.16
N ALA A 152 -0.31 4.57 -6.88
CA ALA A 152 0.04 5.98 -6.76
C ALA A 152 -0.87 6.74 -5.77
N ILE A 153 -2.18 6.46 -5.75
CA ILE A 153 -3.16 7.13 -4.89
C ILE A 153 -4.01 6.05 -4.22
N SER A 154 -3.43 5.36 -3.25
CA SER A 154 -4.14 4.28 -2.59
C SER A 154 -5.02 4.79 -1.46
N GLY A 155 -6.31 4.47 -1.50
CA GLY A 155 -7.22 4.71 -0.38
C GLY A 155 -6.81 3.96 0.90
N PHE A 156 -6.01 2.90 0.77
CA PHE A 156 -5.40 2.20 1.89
C PHE A 156 -4.38 3.10 2.62
N HIS A 157 -3.59 3.89 1.92
CA HIS A 157 -2.65 4.83 2.52
C HIS A 157 -3.37 5.86 3.41
N SER A 158 -4.52 6.35 3.00
CA SER A 158 -5.30 7.28 3.83
C SER A 158 -5.79 6.67 5.14
N THR A 159 -5.99 5.36 5.21
CA THR A 159 -6.34 4.66 6.47
C THR A 159 -5.10 4.35 7.31
N GLN A 160 -3.92 4.23 6.71
CA GLN A 160 -2.65 4.01 7.41
C GLN A 160 -2.03 5.30 7.95
N SER A 161 -2.24 6.43 7.26
CA SER A 161 -1.68 7.72 7.65
C SER A 161 -1.95 8.11 9.11
N PRO A 162 -3.15 7.90 9.69
CA PRO A 162 -3.41 8.17 11.09
C PRO A 162 -2.59 7.30 12.06
N LEU A 163 -2.31 6.06 11.70
CA LEU A 163 -1.48 5.18 12.52
C LEU A 163 -0.03 5.67 12.56
N MET A 164 0.48 6.07 11.40
CA MET A 164 1.83 6.63 11.27
C MET A 164 1.93 8.00 11.94
N ALA A 165 0.92 8.86 11.78
CA ALA A 165 0.88 10.19 12.40
C ALA A 165 1.02 10.14 13.92
N ARG A 166 0.43 9.14 14.58
CA ARG A 166 0.58 8.92 16.03
C ARG A 166 2.00 8.57 16.46
N CYS A 167 2.84 8.10 15.56
CA CYS A 167 4.22 7.72 15.84
C CYS A 167 5.21 8.86 15.57
N ILE A 168 4.79 9.94 14.92
CA ILE A 168 5.63 11.08 14.56
C ILE A 168 5.83 11.98 15.77
N LYS A 169 7.06 12.43 15.97
CA LYS A 169 7.42 13.31 17.10
C LYS A 169 7.36 14.79 16.77
N SER A 170 7.41 15.14 15.50
CA SER A 170 7.46 16.53 15.04
C SER A 170 6.85 16.65 13.64
N GLU A 171 6.02 17.67 13.44
CA GLU A 171 5.42 18.02 12.15
C GLU A 171 6.46 18.18 11.02
N ARG A 172 7.69 18.58 11.36
CA ARG A 172 8.80 18.74 10.38
C ARG A 172 9.21 17.42 9.74
N GLU A 173 8.92 16.29 10.37
CA GLU A 173 9.24 14.95 9.87
C GLU A 173 8.18 14.44 8.89
N CYS A 174 6.96 15.00 8.91
CA CYS A 174 5.85 14.57 8.06
C CYS A 174 6.21 14.54 6.58
N HIS A 175 6.91 15.56 6.08
CA HIS A 175 7.32 15.60 4.67
C HIS A 175 8.27 14.44 4.31
N LYS A 176 9.24 14.14 5.17
CA LYS A 176 10.18 13.03 4.91
C LYS A 176 9.50 11.68 5.03
N ILE A 177 8.60 11.53 6.01
CA ILE A 177 7.94 10.25 6.30
C ILE A 177 6.87 9.94 5.25
N PHE A 178 5.94 10.87 5.00
CA PHE A 178 4.83 10.60 4.09
C PHE A 178 5.22 10.80 2.62
N TYR A 179 5.72 11.97 2.24
CA TYR A 179 6.11 12.24 0.86
C TYR A 179 7.36 11.45 0.47
N GLY A 180 8.38 11.43 1.32
CA GLY A 180 9.63 10.70 1.07
C GLY A 180 9.44 9.20 0.92
N ALA A 181 8.58 8.58 1.75
CA ALA A 181 8.26 7.16 1.63
C ALA A 181 7.61 6.83 0.29
N MET A 182 6.66 7.64 -0.18
CA MET A 182 6.01 7.46 -1.47
C MET A 182 6.99 7.56 -2.65
N VAL A 183 7.93 8.50 -2.58
CA VAL A 183 8.98 8.60 -3.61
C VAL A 183 9.88 7.36 -3.59
N CYS A 184 10.29 6.89 -2.41
CA CYS A 184 11.07 5.66 -2.28
C CYS A 184 10.30 4.43 -2.80
N GLU A 185 9.02 4.31 -2.47
CA GLU A 185 8.16 3.25 -2.99
C GLU A 185 8.10 3.26 -4.52
N GLY A 186 7.90 4.44 -5.10
CA GLY A 186 7.90 4.61 -6.56
C GLY A 186 9.22 4.24 -7.23
N ILE A 187 10.36 4.50 -6.58
CA ILE A 187 11.69 4.10 -7.09
C ILE A 187 11.89 2.59 -7.00
N ILE A 188 11.44 1.96 -5.90
CA ILE A 188 11.57 0.51 -5.72
C ILE A 188 10.64 -0.26 -6.68
N ALA A 189 9.51 0.33 -7.05
CA ALA A 189 8.53 -0.27 -7.96
C ALA A 189 8.92 -0.18 -9.45
N LEU A 190 9.90 0.65 -9.81
CA LEU A 190 10.44 0.78 -11.17
C LEU A 190 11.37 -0.37 -11.52
#